data_ea07b1e0e856d85920b00de80fdd71a9
#
_entry.id   ea07b1e0e856d85920b00de80fdd71a9
#
_cell.length_a   1.000
_cell.length_b   1.000
_cell.length_c   1.000
_cell.angle_alpha   90.00
_cell.angle_beta   90.00
_cell.angle_gamma   90.00
#
_symmetry.space_group_name_H-M   'P 1'
#
loop_
_entity.id
_entity.type
_entity.pdbx_description
1 polymer ?
#
loop_
_entity_poly.entity_id
_entity_poly.type
_entity_poly.pdbx_seq_one_letter_code
_entity_poly.pdbx_strand_id
1 'polypeptide(L)'
;MRRILSAVLLAAMLAFSLVPAYAAPGTGEGQCGRLQEAVDAAKDGDIIEVSKEDDAESITVAGKAVIICAIDGEWSERTTDTECIARLEGNDGNGAYYVVGDLDRCVACDTKAICGAEAASYELKKSIKLKSDVTFANCGMDTSGITVRRELCIDLNGRTIAQERGENAYNAYAAVNVNIEGGTLTIRDSSEDKSGGIIGNTIAISVNDGCCVLEGGSIASRGEYCDFGNGTVFAGAPVSLTEGEMAFL
;
A
#
# COMPACT_ATOMS: atom_id res chain seq x y z
N MET A 1 39.88 -39.58 -26.73
CA MET A 1 39.91 -38.12 -26.72
C MET A 1 38.74 -37.62 -25.80
N ARG A 2 39.12 -37.25 -24.57
CA ARG A 2 38.19 -36.72 -23.57
C ARG A 2 38.04 -35.20 -23.80
N ARG A 3 36.81 -34.70 -24.03
CA ARG A 3 36.54 -33.26 -23.99
C ARG A 3 35.84 -32.95 -22.67
N ILE A 4 36.55 -32.22 -21.81
CA ILE A 4 36.06 -31.66 -20.57
C ILE A 4 35.28 -30.42 -20.94
N LEU A 5 33.95 -30.41 -20.69
CA LEU A 5 33.14 -29.20 -20.71
C LEU A 5 33.25 -28.55 -19.33
N SER A 6 33.92 -27.41 -19.28
CA SER A 6 33.92 -26.55 -18.10
C SER A 6 32.60 -25.81 -18.07
N ALA A 7 31.76 -26.13 -17.08
CA ALA A 7 30.61 -25.34 -16.74
C ALA A 7 31.09 -24.10 -15.95
N VAL A 8 31.02 -22.94 -16.57
CA VAL A 8 31.20 -21.65 -15.89
C VAL A 8 29.89 -21.35 -15.18
N LEU A 9 29.91 -21.56 -13.88
CA LEU A 9 28.81 -21.16 -12.98
C LEU A 9 28.91 -19.65 -12.81
N LEU A 10 28.07 -18.89 -13.52
CA LEU A 10 27.94 -17.45 -13.34
C LEU A 10 27.08 -17.24 -12.09
N ALA A 11 27.71 -17.11 -10.94
CA ALA A 11 27.06 -16.66 -9.72
C ALA A 11 26.79 -15.15 -9.88
N ALA A 12 25.56 -14.81 -10.27
CA ALA A 12 25.04 -13.46 -10.12
C ALA A 12 24.89 -13.21 -8.61
N MET A 13 25.89 -12.60 -7.99
CA MET A 13 25.74 -11.98 -6.68
C MET A 13 24.81 -10.78 -6.90
N LEU A 14 23.54 -10.93 -6.56
CA LEU A 14 22.64 -9.83 -6.24
C LEU A 14 23.27 -9.15 -5.02
N ALA A 15 23.94 -8.04 -5.26
CA ALA A 15 24.38 -7.15 -4.19
C ALA A 15 23.11 -6.47 -3.63
N PHE A 16 22.50 -7.11 -2.64
CA PHE A 16 21.60 -6.40 -1.75
C PHE A 16 22.44 -5.31 -1.09
N SER A 17 22.20 -4.07 -1.42
CA SER A 17 22.70 -2.96 -0.63
C SER A 17 21.89 -2.92 0.67
N LEU A 18 22.29 -3.77 1.62
CA LEU A 18 21.98 -3.51 3.01
C LEU A 18 22.59 -2.15 3.31
N VAL A 19 21.76 -1.14 3.48
CA VAL A 19 22.21 0.09 4.15
C VAL A 19 22.77 -0.41 5.47
N PRO A 20 24.04 -0.15 5.80
CA PRO A 20 24.64 -0.71 6.99
C PRO A 20 23.74 -0.38 8.17
N ALA A 21 23.39 -1.44 8.93
CA ALA A 21 22.68 -1.28 10.19
C ALA A 21 23.32 -0.11 10.92
N TYR A 22 22.53 0.92 11.18
CA TYR A 22 23.01 2.12 11.85
C TYR A 22 23.42 1.71 13.27
N ALA A 23 24.72 1.51 13.46
CA ALA A 23 25.27 1.13 14.75
C ALA A 23 24.97 2.27 15.72
N ALA A 24 24.15 2.02 16.72
CA ALA A 24 23.84 2.95 17.78
C ALA A 24 25.12 3.42 18.48
N PRO A 25 25.47 4.68 18.47
CA PRO A 25 26.44 5.23 19.41
C PRO A 25 25.69 5.80 20.62
N GLY A 26 26.28 5.56 21.77
CA GLY A 26 25.77 5.81 23.09
C GLY A 26 25.15 7.18 23.37
N THR A 27 24.30 7.10 24.36
CA THR A 27 23.76 8.14 25.26
C THR A 27 24.30 9.57 25.05
N GLY A 28 23.47 10.44 24.45
CA GLY A 28 23.74 11.87 24.37
C GLY A 28 22.50 12.61 23.85
N GLU A 29 22.08 13.60 24.60
CA GLU A 29 21.01 14.54 24.26
C GLU A 29 21.26 15.13 22.86
N GLY A 30 20.32 14.93 21.91
CA GLY A 30 20.38 15.50 20.56
C GLY A 30 19.99 14.60 19.40
N GLN A 31 19.12 13.60 19.58
CA GLN A 31 18.79 12.59 18.56
C GLN A 31 17.57 12.91 17.67
N CYS A 32 17.07 14.13 17.71
CA CYS A 32 16.01 14.54 16.77
C CYS A 32 16.63 14.75 15.38
N GLY A 33 16.18 14.00 14.36
CA GLY A 33 16.60 14.13 12.96
C GLY A 33 17.26 12.91 12.33
N ARG A 34 17.64 11.89 13.08
CA ARG A 34 18.35 10.71 12.54
C ARG A 34 17.48 9.83 11.66
N LEU A 35 16.23 9.61 12.05
CA LEU A 35 15.31 8.78 11.26
C LEU A 35 14.97 9.46 9.93
N GLN A 36 14.74 10.78 9.94
CA GLN A 36 14.53 11.54 8.71
C GLN A 36 15.77 11.51 7.80
N GLU A 37 16.99 11.65 8.34
CA GLU A 37 18.23 11.55 7.56
C GLU A 37 18.37 10.17 6.91
N ALA A 38 18.04 9.08 7.62
CA ALA A 38 18.04 7.74 7.07
C ALA A 38 16.98 7.59 5.95
N VAL A 39 15.78 8.13 6.17
CA VAL A 39 14.73 8.19 5.16
C VAL A 39 15.22 8.96 3.94
N ASP A 40 15.85 10.13 4.10
CA ASP A 40 16.30 10.97 2.98
C ASP A 40 17.36 10.25 2.12
N ALA A 41 18.25 9.50 2.76
CA ALA A 41 19.32 8.74 2.10
C ALA A 41 18.81 7.45 1.42
N ALA A 42 17.67 6.92 1.83
CA ALA A 42 17.12 5.66 1.34
C ALA A 42 16.56 5.78 -0.09
N LYS A 43 16.57 4.67 -0.81
CA LYS A 43 15.93 4.48 -2.12
C LYS A 43 14.59 3.75 -1.97
N ASP A 44 13.85 3.66 -3.08
CA ASP A 44 12.62 2.84 -3.13
C ASP A 44 12.92 1.41 -2.67
N GLY A 45 12.14 0.94 -1.68
CA GLY A 45 12.22 -0.40 -1.13
C GLY A 45 13.32 -0.64 -0.09
N ASP A 46 14.16 0.35 0.23
CA ASP A 46 15.17 0.18 1.28
C ASP A 46 14.48 0.01 2.65
N ILE A 47 15.05 -0.89 3.47
CA ILE A 47 14.57 -1.17 4.83
C ILE A 47 15.33 -0.29 5.82
N ILE A 48 14.58 0.41 6.67
CA ILE A 48 15.10 1.25 7.74
C ILE A 48 14.67 0.64 9.08
N GLU A 49 15.62 0.21 9.88
CA GLU A 49 15.37 -0.28 11.22
C GLU A 49 15.10 0.89 12.18
N VAL A 50 14.01 0.78 12.93
CA VAL A 50 13.58 1.80 13.90
C VAL A 50 13.48 1.15 15.27
N SER A 51 14.21 1.71 16.22
CA SER A 51 14.10 1.34 17.62
C SER A 51 12.99 2.12 18.31
N LYS A 52 12.59 1.68 19.50
CA LYS A 52 11.59 2.40 20.31
C LYS A 52 12.02 3.84 20.67
N GLU A 53 13.30 4.11 20.72
CA GLU A 53 13.83 5.45 21.02
C GLU A 53 13.65 6.39 19.82
N ASP A 54 13.75 5.86 18.60
CA ASP A 54 13.59 6.61 17.35
C ASP A 54 12.11 6.80 16.96
N ASP A 55 11.21 6.02 17.54
CA ASP A 55 9.76 6.03 17.25
C ASP A 55 9.06 7.36 17.59
N ALA A 56 9.67 8.20 18.39
CA ALA A 56 9.14 9.53 18.73
C ALA A 56 9.26 10.53 17.59
N GLU A 57 10.11 10.28 16.59
CA GLU A 57 10.36 11.19 15.46
C GLU A 57 9.24 11.09 14.41
N SER A 58 8.82 12.26 13.90
CA SER A 58 7.90 12.32 12.76
C SER A 58 8.70 12.42 11.47
N ILE A 59 8.41 11.56 10.51
CA ILE A 59 9.10 11.51 9.22
C ILE A 59 8.23 11.94 8.06
N THR A 60 8.86 12.43 7.00
CA THR A 60 8.26 12.71 5.70
C THR A 60 8.85 11.76 4.67
N VAL A 61 7.99 11.02 3.97
CA VAL A 61 8.40 10.17 2.84
C VAL A 61 7.62 10.61 1.61
N ALA A 62 8.29 11.26 0.68
CA ALA A 62 7.70 11.80 -0.53
C ALA A 62 8.57 11.49 -1.76
N GLY A 63 7.94 11.18 -2.89
CA GLY A 63 8.64 10.84 -4.14
C GLY A 63 9.27 9.45 -4.17
N LYS A 64 9.07 8.66 -3.12
CA LYS A 64 9.59 7.29 -2.97
C LYS A 64 8.74 6.47 -2.00
N ALA A 65 9.08 5.19 -1.84
CA ALA A 65 8.60 4.33 -0.77
C ALA A 65 9.78 3.73 -0.01
N VAL A 66 9.67 3.64 1.32
CA VAL A 66 10.62 2.95 2.19
C VAL A 66 9.89 1.92 3.05
N ILE A 67 10.62 0.95 3.58
CA ILE A 67 10.10 -0.03 4.51
C ILE A 67 10.66 0.27 5.90
N ILE A 68 9.78 0.59 6.84
CA ILE A 68 10.16 0.76 8.26
C ILE A 68 10.06 -0.59 8.94
N CYS A 69 11.14 -1.03 9.57
CA CYS A 69 11.20 -2.23 10.40
C CYS A 69 11.29 -1.83 11.87
N ALA A 70 10.19 -1.98 12.62
CA ALA A 70 10.17 -1.72 14.05
C ALA A 70 10.71 -2.92 14.81
N ILE A 71 11.97 -2.87 15.22
CA ILE A 71 12.69 -4.02 15.84
C ILE A 71 12.25 -4.34 17.27
N ASP A 72 11.68 -3.38 17.99
CA ASP A 72 11.27 -3.51 19.39
C ASP A 72 9.74 -3.51 19.60
N GLY A 73 8.96 -3.84 18.55
CA GLY A 73 7.51 -3.90 18.63
C GLY A 73 6.81 -3.23 17.45
N GLU A 74 5.87 -2.31 17.73
CA GLU A 74 5.13 -1.58 16.70
C GLU A 74 5.67 -0.15 16.57
N TRP A 75 5.67 0.36 15.33
CA TRP A 75 5.99 1.75 15.05
C TRP A 75 4.74 2.63 15.24
N SER A 76 4.91 3.84 15.79
CA SER A 76 3.80 4.78 16.06
C SER A 76 3.24 5.48 14.82
N GLU A 77 3.75 5.18 13.63
CA GLU A 77 3.32 5.72 12.33
C GLU A 77 3.30 7.26 12.25
N ARG A 78 4.23 7.91 12.93
CA ARG A 78 4.31 9.37 12.92
C ARG A 78 4.90 9.85 11.61
N THR A 79 4.03 10.37 10.76
CA THR A 79 4.42 10.94 9.46
C THR A 79 3.80 12.30 9.23
N THR A 80 4.53 13.12 8.45
CA THR A 80 4.04 14.37 7.89
C THR A 80 4.19 14.32 6.39
N ASP A 81 3.20 14.81 5.64
CA ASP A 81 3.20 14.91 4.17
C ASP A 81 3.46 13.57 3.41
N THR A 82 3.18 12.43 4.03
CA THR A 82 3.26 11.10 3.42
C THR A 82 1.91 10.72 2.82
N GLU A 83 1.89 10.10 1.62
CA GLU A 83 0.63 9.74 0.97
C GLU A 83 -0.04 8.54 1.64
N CYS A 84 0.71 7.46 1.90
CA CYS A 84 0.14 6.26 2.50
C CYS A 84 1.10 5.55 3.44
N ILE A 85 0.51 4.72 4.30
CA ILE A 85 1.20 3.74 5.15
C ILE A 85 0.44 2.42 5.03
N ALA A 86 1.16 1.32 4.91
CA ALA A 86 0.58 -0.01 5.06
C ALA A 86 1.42 -0.86 5.99
N ARG A 87 0.77 -1.51 6.96
CA ARG A 87 1.39 -2.56 7.77
C ARG A 87 1.50 -3.82 6.92
N LEU A 88 2.65 -4.47 6.99
CA LEU A 88 2.91 -5.72 6.28
C LEU A 88 2.53 -6.89 7.19
N GLU A 89 1.80 -7.85 6.63
CA GLU A 89 1.42 -9.08 7.33
C GLU A 89 2.29 -10.26 6.87
N GLY A 90 2.45 -11.28 7.72
CA GLY A 90 3.23 -12.47 7.40
C GLY A 90 4.73 -12.33 7.63
N ASN A 91 5.13 -11.62 8.68
CA ASN A 91 6.53 -11.42 9.01
C ASN A 91 7.24 -12.71 9.48
N ASP A 92 8.56 -12.68 9.41
CA ASP A 92 9.46 -13.75 9.88
C ASP A 92 9.69 -13.77 11.40
N GLY A 93 8.94 -12.97 12.16
CA GLY A 93 9.06 -12.82 13.61
C GLY A 93 10.14 -11.82 14.06
N ASN A 94 10.77 -11.09 13.14
CA ASN A 94 11.86 -10.15 13.44
C ASN A 94 11.41 -8.72 13.73
N GLY A 95 10.11 -8.47 13.80
CA GLY A 95 9.54 -7.14 14.06
C GLY A 95 8.29 -6.87 13.25
N ALA A 96 7.73 -5.67 13.40
CA ALA A 96 6.63 -5.19 12.57
C ALA A 96 7.19 -4.36 11.41
N TYR A 97 6.70 -4.62 10.20
CA TYR A 97 7.12 -3.92 9.00
C TYR A 97 6.00 -3.01 8.50
N TYR A 98 6.37 -1.85 7.97
CA TYR A 98 5.46 -0.88 7.37
C TYR A 98 6.05 -0.35 6.08
N VAL A 99 5.29 -0.38 4.98
CA VAL A 99 5.66 0.36 3.77
C VAL A 99 5.07 1.75 3.83
N VAL A 100 5.90 2.76 3.56
CA VAL A 100 5.58 4.19 3.79
C VAL A 100 6.04 5.01 2.61
N GLY A 101 5.18 5.89 2.07
CA GLY A 101 5.58 6.79 0.99
C GLY A 101 4.45 7.21 0.05
N ASP A 102 4.80 7.47 -1.21
CA ASP A 102 3.83 7.73 -2.28
C ASP A 102 3.10 6.43 -2.65
N LEU A 103 1.79 6.49 -2.86
CA LEU A 103 0.95 5.31 -3.03
C LEU A 103 1.41 4.40 -4.18
N ASP A 104 1.72 4.98 -5.35
CA ASP A 104 2.16 4.23 -6.51
C ASP A 104 3.52 3.52 -6.29
N ARG A 105 4.39 4.13 -5.48
CA ARG A 105 5.68 3.56 -5.09
C ARG A 105 5.52 2.47 -4.04
N CYS A 106 4.67 2.69 -3.04
CA CYS A 106 4.37 1.69 -2.02
C CYS A 106 3.80 0.42 -2.64
N VAL A 107 2.85 0.55 -3.58
CA VAL A 107 2.23 -0.59 -4.25
C VAL A 107 3.20 -1.29 -5.21
N ALA A 108 4.11 -0.54 -5.86
CA ALA A 108 5.14 -1.11 -6.73
C ALA A 108 6.30 -1.78 -5.97
N CYS A 109 6.41 -1.53 -4.65
CA CYS A 109 7.45 -2.12 -3.82
C CYS A 109 7.19 -3.61 -3.62
N ASP A 110 8.12 -4.46 -4.04
CA ASP A 110 8.03 -5.92 -3.81
C ASP A 110 8.41 -6.26 -2.36
N THR A 111 7.48 -5.95 -1.44
CA THR A 111 7.67 -6.17 -0.01
C THR A 111 7.81 -7.64 0.34
N LYS A 112 7.16 -8.54 -0.42
CA LYS A 112 7.24 -9.98 -0.23
C LYS A 112 8.63 -10.52 -0.52
N ALA A 113 9.26 -10.07 -1.60
CA ALA A 113 10.63 -10.47 -1.93
C ALA A 113 11.65 -9.93 -0.93
N ILE A 114 11.40 -8.73 -0.36
CA ILE A 114 12.32 -8.05 0.54
C ILE A 114 12.22 -8.59 1.97
N CYS A 115 11.02 -8.73 2.51
CA CYS A 115 10.82 -9.08 3.93
C CYS A 115 9.89 -10.29 4.16
N GLY A 116 9.49 -11.00 3.12
CA GLY A 116 8.56 -12.13 3.21
C GLY A 116 7.13 -11.76 3.60
N ALA A 117 6.81 -10.48 3.65
CA ALA A 117 5.55 -9.93 4.11
C ALA A 117 4.75 -9.28 2.98
N GLU A 118 3.43 -9.21 3.15
CA GLU A 118 2.51 -8.63 2.18
C GLU A 118 1.75 -7.47 2.82
N ALA A 119 1.52 -6.40 2.05
CA ALA A 119 0.70 -5.29 2.50
C ALA A 119 -0.78 -5.63 2.31
N ALA A 120 -1.52 -5.73 3.42
CA ALA A 120 -2.95 -6.04 3.39
C ALA A 120 -3.81 -4.83 3.01
N SER A 121 -3.44 -3.64 3.46
CA SER A 121 -4.19 -2.41 3.21
C SER A 121 -3.28 -1.18 3.25
N TYR A 122 -3.50 -0.26 2.30
CA TYR A 122 -2.77 1.01 2.20
C TYR A 122 -3.64 2.14 2.75
N GLU A 123 -3.41 2.54 4.01
CA GLU A 123 -4.15 3.66 4.60
C GLU A 123 -3.65 5.00 4.03
N LEU A 124 -4.54 5.76 3.42
CA LEU A 124 -4.22 7.12 2.97
C LEU A 124 -4.15 8.09 4.15
N LYS A 125 -3.06 8.83 4.20
CA LYS A 125 -2.80 9.83 5.25
C LYS A 125 -3.08 11.27 4.79
N LYS A 126 -3.18 11.52 3.48
CA LYS A 126 -3.55 12.81 2.87
C LYS A 126 -4.29 12.64 1.55
N SER A 127 -4.88 13.71 1.05
CA SER A 127 -5.42 13.75 -0.32
C SER A 127 -4.32 13.53 -1.35
N ILE A 128 -4.64 12.78 -2.40
CA ILE A 128 -3.69 12.40 -3.44
C ILE A 128 -4.20 12.79 -4.82
N LYS A 129 -3.26 12.99 -5.74
CA LYS A 129 -3.49 13.04 -7.18
C LYS A 129 -2.61 11.99 -7.83
N LEU A 130 -3.23 11.03 -8.51
CA LEU A 130 -2.50 9.94 -9.10
C LEU A 130 -1.51 10.42 -10.17
N LYS A 131 -0.29 9.90 -10.11
CA LYS A 131 0.80 10.16 -11.07
C LYS A 131 0.89 9.03 -12.11
N SER A 132 0.53 7.81 -11.69
CA SER A 132 0.53 6.60 -12.51
C SER A 132 -0.67 5.72 -12.15
N ASP A 133 -0.92 4.69 -12.95
CA ASP A 133 -1.87 3.64 -12.59
C ASP A 133 -1.38 2.87 -11.38
N VAL A 134 -2.30 2.50 -10.50
CA VAL A 134 -2.04 1.74 -9.28
C VAL A 134 -2.74 0.40 -9.43
N THR A 135 -1.97 -0.70 -9.38
CA THR A 135 -2.53 -2.05 -9.45
C THR A 135 -2.10 -2.83 -8.22
N PHE A 136 -3.08 -3.19 -7.39
CA PHE A 136 -2.84 -4.02 -6.21
C PHE A 136 -2.69 -5.48 -6.62
N ALA A 137 -1.60 -6.08 -6.18
CA ALA A 137 -1.36 -7.50 -6.39
C ALA A 137 -2.44 -8.34 -5.68
N ASN A 138 -2.73 -9.49 -6.27
CA ASN A 138 -3.61 -10.48 -5.64
C ASN A 138 -2.77 -11.35 -4.68
N CYS A 139 -2.93 -11.10 -3.39
CA CYS A 139 -2.21 -11.79 -2.33
C CYS A 139 -3.00 -12.98 -1.75
N GLY A 140 -3.79 -13.67 -2.54
CA GLY A 140 -4.57 -14.82 -2.08
C GLY A 140 -5.91 -14.42 -1.45
N MET A 141 -6.17 -14.81 -0.18
CA MET A 141 -7.46 -14.54 0.46
C MET A 141 -7.63 -13.09 0.92
N ASP A 142 -6.52 -12.35 1.11
CA ASP A 142 -6.51 -10.97 1.64
C ASP A 142 -5.98 -10.02 0.57
N THR A 143 -6.85 -9.52 -0.29
CA THR A 143 -6.43 -8.54 -1.29
C THR A 143 -6.15 -7.19 -0.70
N SER A 144 -5.03 -6.66 -1.13
CA SER A 144 -4.64 -5.29 -0.90
C SER A 144 -5.62 -4.31 -1.55
N GLY A 145 -5.82 -3.20 -0.90
CA GLY A 145 -6.61 -2.08 -1.38
C GLY A 145 -6.29 -0.82 -0.58
N ILE A 146 -6.94 0.27 -0.94
CA ILE A 146 -6.85 1.52 -0.20
C ILE A 146 -7.86 1.50 0.95
N THR A 147 -7.44 1.92 2.13
CA THR A 147 -8.34 2.26 3.23
C THR A 147 -8.30 3.76 3.49
N VAL A 148 -9.48 4.37 3.61
CA VAL A 148 -9.65 5.78 3.92
C VAL A 148 -10.40 5.91 5.24
N ARG A 149 -9.74 6.54 6.23
CA ARG A 149 -10.26 6.73 7.60
C ARG A 149 -10.44 8.20 7.99
N ARG A 150 -10.32 9.10 7.04
CA ARG A 150 -10.44 10.56 7.25
C ARG A 150 -10.93 11.22 5.98
N GLU A 151 -11.42 12.43 6.10
CA GLU A 151 -11.85 13.22 4.95
C GLU A 151 -10.66 13.50 4.02
N LEU A 152 -10.74 12.99 2.79
CA LEU A 152 -9.70 13.09 1.77
C LEU A 152 -10.32 13.24 0.39
N CYS A 153 -9.46 13.64 -0.56
CA CYS A 153 -9.78 13.61 -1.98
C CYS A 153 -8.79 12.69 -2.71
N ILE A 154 -9.32 11.79 -3.53
CA ILE A 154 -8.55 11.02 -4.52
C ILE A 154 -8.84 11.63 -5.89
N ASP A 155 -7.83 12.26 -6.50
CA ASP A 155 -7.90 12.74 -7.87
C ASP A 155 -7.29 11.67 -8.80
N LEU A 156 -8.13 11.04 -9.58
CA LEU A 156 -7.72 9.97 -10.50
C LEU A 156 -6.81 10.49 -11.62
N ASN A 157 -6.98 11.74 -12.06
CA ASN A 157 -6.12 12.37 -13.07
C ASN A 157 -5.93 11.52 -14.34
N GLY A 158 -7.00 10.86 -14.81
CA GLY A 158 -6.96 9.96 -15.95
C GLY A 158 -6.29 8.60 -15.69
N ARG A 159 -6.01 8.28 -14.42
CA ARG A 159 -5.34 7.04 -14.01
C ARG A 159 -6.32 6.07 -13.38
N THR A 160 -5.88 4.82 -13.31
CA THR A 160 -6.70 3.73 -12.79
C THR A 160 -6.16 3.21 -11.47
N ILE A 161 -7.08 3.00 -10.52
CA ILE A 161 -6.86 2.16 -9.35
C ILE A 161 -7.50 0.82 -9.62
N ALA A 162 -6.73 -0.27 -9.64
CA ALA A 162 -7.23 -1.58 -9.98
C ALA A 162 -6.73 -2.65 -9.02
N GLN A 163 -7.49 -3.72 -8.86
CA GLN A 163 -7.01 -4.97 -8.28
C GLN A 163 -6.54 -5.89 -9.41
N GLU A 164 -5.39 -6.55 -9.23
CA GLU A 164 -4.89 -7.55 -10.18
C GLU A 164 -5.85 -8.74 -10.24
N ARG A 165 -6.06 -9.26 -11.46
CA ARG A 165 -6.91 -10.43 -11.68
C ARG A 165 -6.22 -11.67 -11.14
N GLY A 166 -6.84 -12.37 -10.20
CA GLY A 166 -6.34 -13.62 -9.63
C GLY A 166 -7.09 -14.85 -10.10
N GLU A 167 -6.41 -16.00 -10.17
CA GLU A 167 -7.03 -17.28 -10.52
C GLU A 167 -7.97 -17.83 -9.41
N ASN A 168 -7.82 -17.31 -8.18
CA ASN A 168 -8.63 -17.68 -7.01
C ASN A 168 -9.22 -16.42 -6.38
N ALA A 169 -10.22 -15.85 -7.04
CA ALA A 169 -10.90 -14.65 -6.55
C ALA A 169 -11.79 -14.94 -5.33
N TYR A 170 -11.19 -15.31 -4.21
CA TYR A 170 -11.88 -15.33 -2.91
C TYR A 170 -12.04 -13.93 -2.30
N ASN A 171 -11.84 -12.88 -3.10
CA ASN A 171 -11.62 -11.52 -2.62
C ASN A 171 -12.92 -10.72 -2.57
N ALA A 172 -13.56 -10.72 -1.41
CA ALA A 172 -14.65 -9.81 -1.08
C ALA A 172 -14.19 -8.38 -0.74
N TYR A 173 -12.88 -8.10 -0.82
CA TYR A 173 -12.35 -6.79 -0.50
C TYR A 173 -12.45 -5.82 -1.66
N ALA A 174 -12.80 -4.57 -1.34
CA ALA A 174 -12.87 -3.50 -2.33
C ALA A 174 -11.49 -2.93 -2.65
N ALA A 175 -11.33 -2.40 -3.88
CA ALA A 175 -10.14 -1.64 -4.23
C ALA A 175 -10.00 -0.36 -3.38
N VAL A 176 -11.12 0.23 -2.98
CA VAL A 176 -11.18 1.37 -2.04
C VAL A 176 -12.20 1.08 -0.94
N ASN A 177 -11.75 1.11 0.30
CA ASN A 177 -12.59 0.97 1.50
C ASN A 177 -12.72 2.31 2.20
N VAL A 178 -13.93 2.81 2.35
CA VAL A 178 -14.27 4.05 3.04
C VAL A 178 -14.82 3.72 4.43
N ASN A 179 -14.17 4.26 5.45
CA ASN A 179 -14.53 4.04 6.85
C ASN A 179 -14.25 5.34 7.63
N ILE A 180 -15.09 6.36 7.39
CA ILE A 180 -14.93 7.73 7.89
C ILE A 180 -16.17 8.09 8.70
N GLU A 181 -16.11 8.00 10.02
CA GLU A 181 -17.23 8.35 10.88
C GLU A 181 -17.70 9.79 10.61
N GLY A 182 -18.90 9.93 10.05
CA GLY A 182 -19.53 11.22 9.71
C GLY A 182 -18.80 12.08 8.67
N GLY A 183 -17.76 11.54 8.01
CA GLY A 183 -16.95 12.29 7.05
C GLY A 183 -17.15 11.85 5.59
N THR A 184 -16.39 12.46 4.67
CA THR A 184 -16.56 12.27 3.23
C THR A 184 -15.24 11.98 2.52
N LEU A 185 -15.23 10.91 1.71
CA LEU A 185 -14.24 10.73 0.66
C LEU A 185 -14.76 11.33 -0.64
N THR A 186 -14.00 12.24 -1.24
CA THR A 186 -14.27 12.72 -2.60
C THR A 186 -13.38 12.00 -3.60
N ILE A 187 -13.97 11.40 -4.60
CA ILE A 187 -13.26 10.85 -5.77
C ILE A 187 -13.59 11.73 -6.96
N ARG A 188 -12.58 12.27 -7.60
CA ARG A 188 -12.71 13.08 -8.80
C ARG A 188 -11.73 12.64 -9.86
N ASP A 189 -11.98 13.05 -11.08
CA ASP A 189 -11.02 12.91 -12.18
C ASP A 189 -10.78 14.29 -12.79
N SER A 190 -9.58 14.84 -12.58
CA SER A 190 -9.20 16.16 -13.13
C SER A 190 -8.69 16.09 -14.57
N SER A 191 -8.58 14.90 -15.17
CA SER A 191 -8.18 14.75 -16.57
C SER A 191 -9.22 15.35 -17.52
N GLU A 192 -8.77 15.74 -18.70
CA GLU A 192 -9.64 16.36 -19.70
C GLU A 192 -10.70 15.38 -20.23
N ASP A 193 -10.30 14.13 -20.47
CA ASP A 193 -11.14 13.06 -21.04
C ASP A 193 -11.92 12.26 -19.98
N LYS A 194 -11.72 12.55 -18.69
CA LYS A 194 -12.37 11.84 -17.59
C LYS A 194 -12.19 10.31 -17.65
N SER A 195 -11.03 9.87 -18.14
CA SER A 195 -10.73 8.43 -18.38
C SER A 195 -10.32 7.66 -17.14
N GLY A 196 -10.11 8.36 -16.02
CA GLY A 196 -9.74 7.72 -14.76
C GLY A 196 -10.80 6.76 -14.22
N GLY A 197 -10.37 5.76 -13.47
CA GLY A 197 -11.30 4.76 -12.97
C GLY A 197 -10.84 3.98 -11.75
N ILE A 198 -11.81 3.34 -11.08
CA ILE A 198 -11.57 2.39 -9.99
C ILE A 198 -12.17 1.05 -10.40
N ILE A 199 -11.35 0.00 -10.43
CA ILE A 199 -11.72 -1.32 -10.90
C ILE A 199 -11.43 -2.36 -9.81
N GLY A 200 -12.48 -2.87 -9.20
CA GLY A 200 -12.39 -3.99 -8.27
C GLY A 200 -12.55 -5.34 -8.98
N ASN A 201 -12.07 -6.41 -8.40
CA ASN A 201 -12.39 -7.75 -8.87
C ASN A 201 -13.84 -8.09 -8.54
N THR A 202 -14.21 -8.00 -7.28
CA THR A 202 -15.57 -8.20 -6.78
C THR A 202 -16.25 -6.87 -6.47
N ILE A 203 -15.60 -6.00 -5.73
CA ILE A 203 -16.08 -4.69 -5.31
C ILE A 203 -15.03 -3.65 -5.65
N ALA A 204 -15.42 -2.56 -6.29
CA ALA A 204 -14.51 -1.45 -6.55
C ALA A 204 -14.43 -0.51 -5.33
N ILE A 205 -15.58 -0.12 -4.78
CA ILE A 205 -15.67 0.75 -3.61
C ILE A 205 -16.61 0.12 -2.58
N SER A 206 -16.14 0.02 -1.34
CA SER A 206 -16.96 -0.32 -0.19
C SER A 206 -17.05 0.89 0.74
N VAL A 207 -18.25 1.33 1.07
CA VAL A 207 -18.51 2.40 2.04
C VAL A 207 -19.11 1.77 3.27
N ASN A 208 -18.26 1.57 4.29
CA ASN A 208 -18.67 0.94 5.54
C ASN A 208 -19.21 1.97 6.54
N ASP A 209 -18.69 3.19 6.47
CA ASP A 209 -19.14 4.34 7.25
C ASP A 209 -18.79 5.63 6.52
N GLY A 210 -19.63 6.68 6.72
CA GLY A 210 -19.47 7.97 6.08
C GLY A 210 -20.06 8.06 4.68
N CYS A 211 -19.53 8.97 3.88
CA CYS A 211 -20.00 9.24 2.53
C CYS A 211 -18.87 9.15 1.50
N CYS A 212 -19.18 8.62 0.33
CA CYS A 212 -18.28 8.67 -0.83
C CYS A 212 -18.96 9.47 -1.95
N VAL A 213 -18.31 10.53 -2.42
CA VAL A 213 -18.77 11.37 -3.51
C VAL A 213 -17.92 11.13 -4.75
N LEU A 214 -18.56 10.78 -5.86
CA LEU A 214 -17.91 10.67 -7.17
C LEU A 214 -18.23 11.90 -8.01
N GLU A 215 -17.24 12.75 -8.26
CA GLU A 215 -17.31 13.95 -9.09
C GLU A 215 -16.82 13.73 -10.53
N GLY A 216 -16.32 12.54 -10.85
CA GLY A 216 -15.85 12.19 -12.19
C GLY A 216 -15.03 10.92 -12.20
N GLY A 217 -14.82 10.38 -13.40
CA GLY A 217 -14.19 9.09 -13.61
C GLY A 217 -15.22 7.94 -13.65
N SER A 218 -14.76 6.72 -13.52
CA SER A 218 -15.60 5.52 -13.61
C SER A 218 -15.36 4.56 -12.46
N ILE A 219 -16.39 3.80 -12.10
CA ILE A 219 -16.30 2.71 -11.12
C ILE A 219 -16.79 1.43 -11.78
N ALA A 220 -15.98 0.39 -11.73
CA ALA A 220 -16.31 -0.89 -12.34
C ALA A 220 -15.92 -2.07 -11.44
N SER A 221 -16.71 -3.14 -11.50
CA SER A 221 -16.35 -4.46 -11.00
C SER A 221 -16.14 -5.40 -12.17
N ARG A 222 -15.16 -6.30 -12.07
CA ARG A 222 -14.97 -7.36 -13.06
C ARG A 222 -16.00 -8.45 -12.95
N GLY A 223 -16.85 -8.44 -11.92
CA GLY A 223 -17.91 -9.43 -11.70
C GLY A 223 -17.37 -10.80 -11.32
N GLU A 224 -16.16 -10.88 -10.77
CA GLU A 224 -15.60 -12.15 -10.31
C GLU A 224 -16.42 -12.69 -9.14
N TYR A 225 -16.64 -14.01 -9.12
CA TYR A 225 -17.39 -14.67 -8.06
C TYR A 225 -16.47 -14.93 -6.88
N CYS A 226 -16.99 -14.64 -5.68
CA CYS A 226 -16.36 -15.05 -4.43
C CYS A 226 -17.08 -16.29 -3.90
N ASP A 227 -16.40 -17.44 -3.86
CA ASP A 227 -16.91 -18.67 -3.24
C ASP A 227 -16.25 -18.83 -1.87
N PHE A 228 -17.02 -18.66 -0.81
CA PHE A 228 -16.54 -18.84 0.56
C PHE A 228 -16.41 -20.31 1.01
N GLY A 229 -16.51 -21.26 0.08
CA GLY A 229 -16.41 -22.68 0.39
C GLY A 229 -17.63 -23.27 1.10
N ASN A 230 -18.65 -22.45 1.39
CA ASN A 230 -19.92 -22.84 2.00
C ASN A 230 -21.11 -22.80 1.03
N GLY A 231 -20.83 -22.61 -0.27
CA GLY A 231 -21.84 -22.47 -1.31
C GLY A 231 -22.44 -21.07 -1.43
N THR A 232 -21.91 -20.08 -0.70
CA THR A 232 -22.32 -18.68 -0.83
C THR A 232 -21.51 -18.04 -1.95
N VAL A 233 -22.20 -17.63 -3.00
CA VAL A 233 -21.59 -16.99 -4.18
C VAL A 233 -22.03 -15.53 -4.21
N PHE A 234 -21.09 -14.61 -4.19
CA PHE A 234 -21.34 -13.19 -4.42
C PHE A 234 -21.03 -12.84 -5.88
N ALA A 235 -22.02 -12.27 -6.56
CA ALA A 235 -21.78 -11.59 -7.83
C ALA A 235 -21.17 -10.21 -7.49
N GLY A 236 -20.05 -9.88 -8.15
CA GLY A 236 -19.38 -8.60 -7.92
C GLY A 236 -20.29 -7.40 -8.20
N ALA A 237 -20.28 -6.44 -7.30
CA ALA A 237 -20.94 -5.14 -7.45
C ALA A 237 -19.88 -4.03 -7.48
N PRO A 238 -20.02 -3.00 -8.34
CA PRO A 238 -19.05 -1.91 -8.36
C PRO A 238 -19.02 -1.14 -7.03
N VAL A 239 -20.14 -1.07 -6.31
CA VAL A 239 -20.25 -0.39 -5.02
C VAL A 239 -20.96 -1.29 -4.01
N SER A 240 -20.42 -1.35 -2.80
CA SER A 240 -21.04 -1.97 -1.62
C SER A 240 -21.22 -0.92 -0.53
N LEU A 241 -22.42 -0.85 0.04
CA LEU A 241 -22.76 0.05 1.14
C LEU A 241 -23.19 -0.79 2.35
N THR A 242 -22.59 -0.54 3.51
CA THR A 242 -22.99 -1.18 4.77
C THR A 242 -23.74 -0.19 5.67
N GLU A 243 -23.05 0.84 6.13
CA GLU A 243 -23.64 1.92 6.95
C GLU A 243 -23.36 3.30 6.35
N GLY A 244 -22.80 3.33 5.11
CA GLY A 244 -22.40 4.55 4.43
C GLY A 244 -23.32 4.95 3.29
N GLU A 245 -22.99 6.07 2.67
CA GLU A 245 -23.69 6.64 1.54
C GLU A 245 -22.77 6.86 0.34
N MET A 246 -23.33 6.87 -0.87
CA MET A 246 -22.62 7.25 -2.08
C MET A 246 -23.44 8.24 -2.90
N ALA A 247 -22.78 9.33 -3.32
CA ALA A 247 -23.35 10.34 -4.21
C ALA A 247 -22.56 10.41 -5.53
N PHE A 248 -23.29 10.69 -6.61
CA PHE A 248 -22.74 10.91 -7.94
C PHE A 248 -23.10 12.35 -8.35
N LEU A 249 -22.11 13.15 -8.76
CA LEU A 249 -22.26 14.56 -9.15
C LEU A 249 -21.81 14.80 -10.60
#